data_bc66a1b3794281eb3ac4750dae6c4781
#
_entry.id   bc66a1b3794281eb3ac4750dae6c4781
#
_cell.length_a   1.000
_cell.length_b   1.000
_cell.length_c   1.000
_cell.angle_alpha   90.00
_cell.angle_beta   90.00
_cell.angle_gamma   90.00
#
_symmetry.space_group_name_H-M   'P 1'
#
loop_
_entity.id
_entity.type
_entity.pdbx_description
1 polymer ?
#
loop_
_entity_poly.entity_id
_entity_poly.type
_entity_poly.pdbx_seq_one_letter_code
_entity_poly.pdbx_strand_id
1 'polypeptide(L)'
;MKNISFKTAKNDIIAGIIVALVSIPISMGYAQIAGLPAAYGLYGSLIPVLIYAFTTTSPQFVFGVDATPAVLVGGTLSALGVTSGSEEAMKLVPVITFVVAIWLLIFSLIKAGRIVNYISTPVMGGFISGIGITI
;
A
#
# COMPACT_ATOMS: atom_id res chain seq x y z
N MET A 1 -4.65 -27.54 2.32
CA MET A 1 -5.92 -26.80 2.20
C MET A 1 -6.72 -27.07 3.48
N LYS A 2 -6.88 -26.08 4.35
CA LYS A 2 -7.71 -26.23 5.57
C LYS A 2 -9.17 -26.38 5.13
N ASN A 3 -9.89 -27.37 5.67
CA ASN A 3 -11.32 -27.54 5.44
C ASN A 3 -12.03 -26.25 5.80
N ILE A 4 -12.59 -25.56 4.80
CA ILE A 4 -13.38 -24.36 4.98
C ILE A 4 -14.71 -24.82 5.61
N SER A 5 -14.82 -24.66 6.93
CA SER A 5 -16.10 -24.87 7.62
C SER A 5 -17.04 -23.70 7.30
N PHE A 6 -18.31 -23.96 7.11
CA PHE A 6 -19.34 -22.95 6.82
C PHE A 6 -19.36 -21.83 7.88
N LYS A 7 -19.01 -22.17 9.13
CA LYS A 7 -18.92 -21.23 10.25
C LYS A 7 -17.71 -20.30 10.12
N THR A 8 -16.60 -20.79 9.58
CA THR A 8 -15.39 -20.00 9.32
C THR A 8 -15.62 -19.04 8.15
N ALA A 9 -16.26 -19.51 7.06
CA ALA A 9 -16.58 -18.68 5.91
C ALA A 9 -17.46 -17.47 6.25
N LYS A 10 -18.47 -17.67 7.12
CA LYS A 10 -19.32 -16.56 7.59
C LYS A 10 -18.53 -15.50 8.35
N ASN A 11 -17.64 -15.91 9.23
CA ASN A 11 -16.80 -14.97 10.00
C ASN A 11 -15.80 -14.26 9.10
N ASP A 12 -15.23 -14.94 8.11
CA ASP A 12 -14.30 -14.37 7.15
C ASP A 12 -14.99 -13.31 6.26
N ILE A 13 -16.23 -13.56 5.83
CA ILE A 13 -17.02 -12.58 5.09
C ILE A 13 -17.29 -11.32 5.93
N ILE A 14 -17.71 -11.49 7.18
CA ILE A 14 -17.97 -10.36 8.08
C ILE A 14 -16.68 -9.56 8.31
N ALA A 15 -15.58 -10.25 8.60
CA ALA A 15 -14.28 -9.60 8.75
C ALA A 15 -13.84 -8.84 7.48
N GLY A 16 -14.05 -9.45 6.31
CA GLY A 16 -13.77 -8.81 5.02
C GLY A 16 -14.59 -7.54 4.78
N ILE A 17 -15.87 -7.54 5.12
CA ILE A 17 -16.73 -6.36 5.02
C ILE A 17 -16.24 -5.25 5.96
N ILE A 18 -15.89 -5.57 7.20
CA ILE A 18 -15.39 -4.58 8.17
C ILE A 18 -14.08 -3.97 7.67
N VAL A 19 -13.14 -4.81 7.21
CA VAL A 19 -11.87 -4.34 6.66
C VAL A 19 -12.10 -3.45 5.44
N ALA A 20 -13.00 -3.82 4.53
CA ALA A 20 -13.32 -3.03 3.35
C ALA A 20 -13.88 -1.65 3.73
N LEU A 21 -14.83 -1.58 4.67
CA LEU A 21 -15.41 -0.32 5.14
C LEU A 21 -14.38 0.61 5.77
N VAL A 22 -13.43 0.08 6.54
CA VAL A 22 -12.35 0.87 7.14
C VAL A 22 -11.32 1.29 6.10
N SER A 23 -11.04 0.44 5.11
CA SER A 23 -10.04 0.72 4.06
C SER A 23 -10.47 1.84 3.11
N ILE A 24 -11.78 2.06 2.89
CA ILE A 24 -12.27 3.11 2.00
C ILE A 24 -11.76 4.51 2.39
N PRO A 25 -12.07 5.05 3.59
CA PRO A 25 -11.61 6.38 3.97
C PRO A 25 -10.08 6.47 4.06
N ILE A 26 -9.41 5.42 4.51
CA ILE A 26 -7.95 5.35 4.60
C ILE A 26 -7.33 5.46 3.20
N SER A 27 -7.81 4.69 2.24
CA SER A 27 -7.33 4.72 0.86
C SER A 27 -7.50 6.08 0.20
N MET A 28 -8.65 6.71 0.43
CA MET A 28 -8.93 8.07 -0.07
C MET A 28 -7.97 9.10 0.54
N GLY A 29 -7.70 9.02 1.84
CA GLY A 29 -6.75 9.89 2.52
C GLY A 29 -5.32 9.73 1.99
N TYR A 30 -4.85 8.52 1.81
CA TYR A 30 -3.51 8.28 1.27
C TYR A 30 -3.35 8.70 -0.19
N ALA A 31 -4.41 8.61 -1.01
CA ALA A 31 -4.37 9.17 -2.36
C ALA A 31 -4.16 10.69 -2.33
N GLN A 32 -4.81 11.40 -1.42
CA GLN A 32 -4.65 12.85 -1.27
C GLN A 32 -3.24 13.21 -0.78
N ILE A 33 -2.67 12.45 0.16
CA ILE A 33 -1.28 12.61 0.61
C ILE A 33 -0.31 12.41 -0.55
N ALA A 34 -0.58 11.43 -1.42
CA ALA A 34 0.21 11.18 -2.63
C ALA A 34 0.03 12.23 -3.73
N GLY A 35 -0.78 13.26 -3.51
CA GLY A 35 -1.05 14.31 -4.48
C GLY A 35 -2.05 13.91 -5.58
N LEU A 36 -2.88 12.89 -5.34
CA LEU A 36 -3.89 12.40 -6.27
C LEU A 36 -5.32 12.70 -5.78
N PRO A 37 -6.31 12.78 -6.68
CA PRO A 37 -7.71 12.80 -6.28
C PRO A 37 -8.09 11.55 -5.46
N ALA A 38 -8.95 11.72 -4.46
CA ALA A 38 -9.34 10.66 -3.52
C ALA A 38 -9.86 9.37 -4.18
N ALA A 39 -10.54 9.50 -5.33
CA ALA A 39 -11.05 8.35 -6.09
C ALA A 39 -9.96 7.35 -6.52
N TYR A 40 -8.74 7.82 -6.77
CA TYR A 40 -7.61 6.96 -7.15
C TYR A 40 -7.19 6.03 -6.01
N GLY A 41 -7.41 6.42 -4.75
CA GLY A 41 -7.19 5.55 -3.60
C GLY A 41 -8.10 4.33 -3.62
N LEU A 42 -9.34 4.47 -4.06
CA LEU A 42 -10.27 3.33 -4.20
C LEU A 42 -9.80 2.36 -5.29
N TYR A 43 -9.37 2.88 -6.43
CA TYR A 43 -8.82 2.03 -7.51
C TYR A 43 -7.55 1.29 -7.04
N GLY A 44 -6.66 1.98 -6.33
CA GLY A 44 -5.45 1.41 -5.76
C GLY A 44 -5.71 0.39 -4.65
N SER A 45 -6.84 0.42 -3.97
CA SER A 45 -7.21 -0.55 -2.95
C SER A 45 -7.95 -1.78 -3.50
N LEU A 46 -8.67 -1.67 -4.63
CA LEU A 46 -9.47 -2.76 -5.16
C LEU A 46 -8.65 -3.71 -6.05
N ILE A 47 -8.09 -3.19 -7.14
CA ILE A 47 -7.43 -4.02 -8.16
C ILE A 47 -6.18 -4.73 -7.62
N PRO A 48 -5.23 -4.04 -6.96
CA PRO A 48 -4.04 -4.69 -6.42
C PRO A 48 -4.36 -5.71 -5.34
N VAL A 49 -5.35 -5.47 -4.48
CA VAL A 49 -5.76 -6.40 -3.43
C VAL A 49 -6.33 -7.68 -4.04
N LEU A 50 -7.14 -7.58 -5.09
CA LEU A 50 -7.65 -8.74 -5.82
C LEU A 50 -6.52 -9.55 -6.44
N ILE A 51 -5.58 -8.91 -7.14
CA ILE A 51 -4.43 -9.60 -7.74
C ILE A 51 -3.61 -10.28 -6.64
N TYR A 52 -3.34 -9.57 -5.54
CA TYR A 52 -2.61 -10.13 -4.40
C TYR A 52 -3.31 -11.35 -3.80
N ALA A 53 -4.62 -11.34 -3.65
CA ALA A 53 -5.39 -12.46 -3.10
C ALA A 53 -5.20 -13.76 -3.90
N PHE A 54 -5.00 -13.66 -5.23
CA PHE A 54 -4.76 -14.82 -6.09
C PHE A 54 -3.29 -15.23 -6.20
N THR A 55 -2.36 -14.29 -6.02
CA THR A 55 -0.92 -14.52 -6.23
C THR A 55 -0.14 -14.75 -4.94
N THR A 56 -0.72 -14.40 -3.79
CA THR A 56 -0.02 -14.48 -2.50
C THR A 56 0.17 -15.91 -2.02
N THR A 57 1.33 -16.17 -1.44
CA THR A 57 1.62 -17.39 -0.67
C THR A 57 1.38 -17.21 0.84
N SER A 58 1.09 -15.99 1.29
CA SER A 58 0.88 -15.66 2.70
C SER A 58 -0.58 -15.27 2.97
N PRO A 59 -1.43 -16.19 3.44
CA PRO A 59 -2.86 -15.94 3.64
C PRO A 59 -3.18 -15.04 4.84
N GLN A 60 -2.19 -14.68 5.65
CA GLN A 60 -2.37 -13.87 6.86
C GLN A 60 -2.07 -12.39 6.64
N PHE A 61 -1.43 -12.04 5.53
CA PHE A 61 -1.07 -10.65 5.22
C PHE A 61 -2.17 -9.99 4.40
N VAL A 62 -2.67 -8.87 4.88
CA VAL A 62 -3.63 -8.03 4.15
C VAL A 62 -2.85 -6.95 3.42
N PHE A 63 -2.80 -7.04 2.09
CA PHE A 63 -2.19 -6.03 1.25
C PHE A 63 -3.14 -4.85 1.06
N GLY A 64 -2.63 -3.64 1.14
CA GLY A 64 -3.42 -2.43 0.96
C GLY A 64 -2.57 -1.20 0.67
N VAL A 65 -3.21 -0.07 0.51
CA VAL A 65 -2.53 1.23 0.40
C VAL A 65 -1.87 1.57 1.74
N ASP A 66 -0.67 2.15 1.69
CA ASP A 66 0.12 2.46 2.87
C ASP A 66 0.55 3.94 2.86
N ALA A 67 0.70 4.48 4.06
CA ALA A 67 1.10 5.87 4.30
C ALA A 67 2.49 6.19 3.76
N THR A 68 3.46 5.29 3.99
CA THR A 68 4.87 5.53 3.63
C THR A 68 5.07 5.77 2.14
N PRO A 69 4.61 4.91 1.24
CA PRO A 69 4.68 5.18 -0.19
C PRO A 69 3.91 6.45 -0.60
N ALA A 70 2.76 6.71 0.02
CA ALA A 70 1.96 7.89 -0.29
C ALA A 70 2.73 9.20 0.03
N VAL A 71 3.35 9.28 1.21
CA VAL A 71 4.17 10.44 1.62
C VAL A 71 5.38 10.61 0.70
N LEU A 72 6.05 9.52 0.32
CA LEU A 72 7.21 9.58 -0.58
C LEU A 72 6.81 10.08 -1.97
N VAL A 73 5.70 9.61 -2.52
CA VAL A 73 5.20 10.08 -3.82
C VAL A 73 4.79 11.54 -3.74
N GLY A 74 4.01 11.94 -2.74
CA GLY A 74 3.60 13.34 -2.54
C GLY A 74 4.79 14.27 -2.34
N GLY A 75 5.78 13.86 -1.54
CA GLY A 75 7.04 14.59 -1.36
C GLY A 75 7.84 14.74 -2.66
N THR A 76 7.89 13.71 -3.49
CA THR A 76 8.55 13.76 -4.80
C THR A 76 7.86 14.73 -5.74
N LEU A 77 6.53 14.71 -5.83
CA LEU A 77 5.76 15.67 -6.64
C LEU A 77 5.99 17.10 -6.17
N SER A 78 5.96 17.33 -4.87
CA SER A 78 6.24 18.63 -4.26
C SER A 78 7.66 19.13 -4.58
N ALA A 79 8.66 18.27 -4.49
CA ALA A 79 10.03 18.59 -4.84
C ALA A 79 10.22 18.93 -6.33
N LEU A 80 9.40 18.37 -7.20
CA LEU A 80 9.36 18.69 -8.63
C LEU A 80 8.52 19.94 -8.95
N GLY A 81 7.92 20.59 -7.94
CA GLY A 81 7.05 21.75 -8.13
C GLY A 81 5.67 21.42 -8.74
N VAL A 82 5.29 20.14 -8.74
CA VAL A 82 4.01 19.70 -9.32
C VAL A 82 2.90 19.85 -8.28
N THR A 83 1.83 20.54 -8.67
CA THR A 83 0.67 20.74 -7.79
C THR A 83 -0.16 19.47 -7.64
N SER A 84 -0.59 19.17 -6.41
CA SER A 84 -1.47 18.03 -6.13
C SER A 84 -2.77 18.11 -6.94
N GLY A 85 -3.20 16.98 -7.48
CA GLY A 85 -4.42 16.88 -8.29
C GLY A 85 -4.32 17.43 -9.71
N SER A 86 -3.16 17.93 -10.15
CA SER A 86 -2.95 18.41 -11.51
C SER A 86 -2.90 17.25 -12.53
N GLU A 87 -3.14 17.55 -13.82
CA GLU A 87 -2.94 16.57 -14.90
C GLU A 87 -1.50 16.06 -14.94
N GLU A 88 -0.56 16.89 -14.57
CA GLU A 88 0.87 16.56 -14.52
C GLU A 88 1.15 15.54 -13.42
N ALA A 89 0.57 15.72 -12.22
CA ALA A 89 0.65 14.73 -11.15
C ALA A 89 0.06 13.38 -11.60
N MET A 90 -1.09 13.38 -12.28
CA MET A 90 -1.73 12.16 -12.77
C MET A 90 -0.92 11.44 -13.85
N LYS A 91 -0.07 12.12 -14.59
CA LYS A 91 0.85 11.52 -15.56
C LYS A 91 2.14 11.01 -14.91
N LEU A 92 2.67 11.74 -13.93
CA LEU A 92 3.94 11.39 -13.27
C LEU A 92 3.82 10.23 -12.29
N VAL A 93 2.73 10.15 -11.52
CA VAL A 93 2.56 9.09 -10.50
C VAL A 93 2.61 7.68 -11.10
N PRO A 94 1.94 7.36 -12.21
CA PRO A 94 2.11 6.05 -12.87
C PRO A 94 3.54 5.76 -13.30
N VAL A 95 4.28 6.78 -13.78
CA VAL A 95 5.68 6.62 -14.18
C VAL A 95 6.55 6.31 -12.96
N ILE A 96 6.39 7.06 -11.87
CA ILE A 96 7.09 6.80 -10.60
C ILE A 96 6.77 5.37 -10.12
N THR A 97 5.50 4.99 -10.13
CA THR A 97 5.06 3.65 -9.71
C THR A 97 5.69 2.55 -10.57
N PHE A 98 5.78 2.76 -11.88
CA PHE A 98 6.42 1.81 -12.79
C PHE A 98 7.91 1.64 -12.51
N VAL A 99 8.63 2.74 -12.28
CA VAL A 99 10.04 2.70 -11.88
C VAL A 99 10.23 1.97 -10.56
N VAL A 100 9.40 2.26 -9.56
CA VAL A 100 9.42 1.55 -8.28
C VAL A 100 9.14 0.05 -8.45
N ALA A 101 8.20 -0.32 -9.31
CA ALA A 101 7.89 -1.72 -9.60
C ALA A 101 9.10 -2.45 -10.20
N ILE A 102 9.86 -1.82 -11.12
CA ILE A 102 11.09 -2.38 -11.67
C ILE A 102 12.13 -2.60 -10.56
N TRP A 103 12.34 -1.63 -9.68
CA TRP A 103 13.26 -1.77 -8.55
C TRP A 103 12.86 -2.89 -7.60
N LEU A 104 11.57 -3.02 -7.30
CA LEU A 104 11.06 -4.10 -6.46
C LEU A 104 11.27 -5.48 -7.12
N LEU A 105 11.12 -5.58 -8.45
CA LEU A 105 11.45 -6.82 -9.17
C LEU A 105 12.93 -7.16 -9.06
N ILE A 106 13.83 -6.19 -9.24
CA ILE A 106 15.27 -6.40 -9.07
C ILE A 106 15.58 -6.86 -7.65
N PHE A 107 15.03 -6.22 -6.62
CA PHE A 107 15.21 -6.60 -5.22
C PHE A 107 14.65 -8.00 -4.93
N SER A 108 13.58 -8.39 -5.57
CA SER A 108 13.03 -9.74 -5.46
C SER A 108 13.99 -10.79 -6.03
N LEU A 109 14.58 -10.53 -7.20
CA LEU A 109 15.51 -11.45 -7.85
C LEU A 109 16.79 -11.66 -7.02
N ILE A 110 17.34 -10.62 -6.41
CA ILE A 110 18.52 -10.72 -5.53
C ILE A 110 18.18 -11.15 -4.11
N LYS A 111 16.90 -11.46 -3.84
CA LYS A 111 16.40 -11.87 -2.51
C LYS A 111 16.72 -10.85 -1.41
N ALA A 112 16.66 -9.55 -1.74
CA ALA A 112 16.97 -8.45 -0.83
C ALA A 112 16.06 -8.43 0.42
N GLY A 113 14.89 -9.07 0.38
CA GLY A 113 14.02 -9.25 1.55
C GLY A 113 14.71 -9.90 2.75
N ARG A 114 15.83 -10.64 2.55
CA ARG A 114 16.62 -11.17 3.66
C ARG A 114 17.27 -10.09 4.51
N ILE A 115 17.53 -8.92 3.94
CA ILE A 115 18.14 -7.78 4.64
C ILE A 115 17.19 -7.27 5.74
N VAL A 116 15.88 -7.40 5.55
CA VAL A 116 14.87 -6.99 6.53
C VAL A 116 15.02 -7.76 7.86
N ASN A 117 15.53 -8.98 7.81
CA ASN A 117 15.76 -9.79 9.02
C ASN A 117 16.87 -9.23 9.94
N TYR A 118 17.72 -8.33 9.43
CA TYR A 118 18.75 -7.65 10.21
C TYR A 118 18.26 -6.35 10.86
N ILE A 119 17.04 -5.91 10.52
CA ILE A 119 16.45 -4.71 11.13
C ILE A 119 15.91 -5.10 12.49
N SER A 120 16.42 -4.45 13.53
CA SER A 120 15.96 -4.73 14.90
C SER A 120 14.56 -4.17 15.15
N THR A 121 13.80 -4.85 16.00
CA THR A 121 12.44 -4.44 16.39
C THR A 121 12.35 -3.00 16.90
N PRO A 122 13.30 -2.47 17.71
CA PRO A 122 13.28 -1.07 18.13
C PRO A 122 13.40 -0.07 16.97
N VAL A 123 14.18 -0.40 15.93
CA VAL A 123 14.32 0.46 14.73
C VAL A 123 12.99 0.53 13.97
N MET A 124 12.31 -0.61 13.79
CA MET A 124 10.98 -0.64 13.17
C MET A 124 9.95 0.14 13.99
N GLY A 125 9.97 0.02 15.31
CA GLY A 125 9.10 0.80 16.19
C GLY A 125 9.32 2.31 16.07
N GLY A 126 10.59 2.74 16.05
CA GLY A 126 10.94 4.15 15.84
C GLY A 126 10.50 4.68 14.48
N PHE A 127 10.68 3.89 13.42
CA PHE A 127 10.23 4.24 12.07
C PHE A 127 8.71 4.45 12.00
N ILE A 128 7.93 3.50 12.52
CA ILE A 128 6.46 3.58 12.54
C ILE A 128 5.98 4.81 13.35
N SER A 129 6.60 5.05 14.51
CA SER A 129 6.28 6.22 15.34
C SER A 129 6.63 7.53 14.63
N GLY A 130 7.75 7.59 13.93
CA GLY A 130 8.16 8.76 13.14
C GLY A 130 7.17 9.08 12.04
N ILE A 131 6.70 8.09 11.29
CA ILE A 131 5.67 8.26 10.26
C ILE A 131 4.37 8.78 10.89
N GLY A 132 3.93 8.20 12.02
CA GLY A 132 2.70 8.62 12.70
C GLY A 132 2.73 10.07 13.19
N ILE A 133 3.91 10.64 13.44
CA ILE A 133 4.07 12.06 13.81
C ILE A 133 4.08 12.96 12.56
N THR A 134 4.50 12.45 11.41
CA THR A 134 4.63 13.21 10.17
C THR A 134 3.32 13.34 9.39
N ILE A 135 2.37 12.44 9.61
CA ILE A 135 1.04 12.41 9.00
C ILE A 135 0.03 13.13 9.88
#